data_dd07a3db9f1dd1e67e9f2877257d1f07
#
_entry.id   dd07a3db9f1dd1e67e9f2877257d1f07
#
_cell.length_a   1.000
_cell.length_b   1.000
_cell.length_c   1.000
_cell.angle_alpha   90.00
_cell.angle_beta   90.00
_cell.angle_gamma   90.00
#
_symmetry.space_group_name_H-M   'P 1'
#
loop_
_entity.id
_entity.type
_entity.pdbx_description
1 polymer ?
#
loop_
_entity_poly.entity_id
_entity_poly.type
_entity_poly.pdbx_seq_one_letter_code
_entity_poly.pdbx_strand_id
1 'polypeptide(L)'
;MFFFPFSDDNPTNSRPIICYFLIGVCSFIFLWQSTLPQDLSNQAIYSFGVIPSSLLGNNYVYLPASFTLITSMFMHGGWMHLIGNMLYLWIFGDNVEDSLGSLKFIIFYIICGTVAAFTQAIIDPNSNIPMIGASGAIAGVLGAYLMLYPKANVNVLFWIFIFIQVLKVPAFIILGIWIVGQFFDAGGSSSSGVAYFAHIGGFLAGMILVPFFKKSEVRLFADANSKSFENKSLNFDNIKNPNSDKNFMQDFIDDADKRNRH
;
A
#
# COMPACT_ATOMS: atom_id res chain seq x y z
N MET A 1 17.66 -5.48 -14.16
CA MET A 1 16.38 -6.18 -14.06
C MET A 1 15.50 -5.39 -13.11
N PHE A 2 14.37 -4.86 -13.60
CA PHE A 2 13.41 -4.08 -12.82
C PHE A 2 12.12 -4.89 -12.73
N PHE A 3 11.56 -4.96 -11.51
CA PHE A 3 10.30 -5.62 -11.22
C PHE A 3 9.46 -4.65 -10.38
N PHE A 4 8.43 -4.05 -10.98
CA PHE A 4 7.70 -2.93 -10.38
C PHE A 4 6.19 -3.13 -10.46
N PRO A 5 5.49 -3.41 -9.35
CA PRO A 5 4.04 -3.46 -9.33
C PRO A 5 3.49 -2.03 -9.50
N PHE A 6 2.45 -1.85 -10.34
CA PHE A 6 1.89 -0.52 -10.60
C PHE A 6 0.36 -0.45 -10.56
N SER A 7 -0.33 -1.57 -10.61
CA SER A 7 -1.78 -1.66 -10.43
C SER A 7 -2.19 -3.11 -10.14
N ASP A 8 -3.43 -3.32 -9.69
CA ASP A 8 -4.06 -4.63 -9.70
C ASP A 8 -5.21 -4.66 -10.72
N ASP A 9 -5.83 -5.82 -10.91
CA ASP A 9 -6.97 -5.99 -11.82
C ASP A 9 -8.30 -6.26 -11.08
N ASN A 10 -8.31 -6.03 -9.76
CA ASN A 10 -9.48 -6.23 -8.93
C ASN A 10 -10.34 -4.95 -8.90
N PRO A 11 -11.55 -4.94 -9.48
CA PRO A 11 -12.36 -3.73 -9.57
C PRO A 11 -12.94 -3.33 -8.21
N THR A 12 -12.98 -2.03 -7.93
CA THR A 12 -13.66 -1.44 -6.78
C THR A 12 -15.06 -0.97 -7.15
N ASN A 13 -16.00 -1.01 -6.19
CA ASN A 13 -17.38 -0.54 -6.35
C ASN A 13 -17.59 0.87 -5.78
N SER A 14 -16.70 1.32 -4.90
CA SER A 14 -16.77 2.63 -4.26
C SER A 14 -15.50 3.44 -4.49
N ARG A 15 -15.60 4.77 -4.35
CA ARG A 15 -14.43 5.66 -4.45
C ARG A 15 -13.60 5.54 -3.16
N PRO A 16 -12.29 5.30 -3.25
CA PRO A 16 -11.41 5.16 -2.08
C PRO A 16 -10.99 6.52 -1.50
N ILE A 17 -11.94 7.19 -0.85
CA ILE A 17 -11.77 8.59 -0.37
C ILE A 17 -10.67 8.68 0.69
N ILE A 18 -10.63 7.74 1.63
CA ILE A 18 -9.63 7.75 2.72
C ILE A 18 -8.26 7.38 2.19
N CYS A 19 -8.17 6.44 1.25
CA CYS A 19 -6.91 6.09 0.60
C CYS A 19 -6.29 7.34 -0.07
N TYR A 20 -7.07 8.08 -0.86
CA TYR A 20 -6.59 9.32 -1.50
C TYR A 20 -6.28 10.42 -0.49
N PHE A 21 -7.07 10.53 0.57
CA PHE A 21 -6.81 11.47 1.66
C PHE A 21 -5.47 11.18 2.34
N LEU A 22 -5.19 9.92 2.69
CA LEU A 22 -3.93 9.51 3.31
C LEU A 22 -2.74 9.79 2.39
N ILE A 23 -2.85 9.45 1.09
CA ILE A 23 -1.83 9.77 0.08
C ILE A 23 -1.57 11.28 0.02
N GLY A 24 -2.63 12.09 -0.01
CA GLY A 24 -2.53 13.55 -0.04
C GLY A 24 -1.87 14.12 1.21
N VAL A 25 -2.26 13.66 2.40
CA VAL A 25 -1.69 14.14 3.68
C VAL A 25 -0.22 13.74 3.81
N CYS A 26 0.15 12.48 3.52
CA CYS A 26 1.55 12.05 3.55
C CYS A 26 2.41 12.86 2.58
N SER A 27 1.91 13.08 1.36
CA SER A 27 2.62 13.87 0.35
C SER A 27 2.78 15.33 0.77
N PHE A 28 1.73 15.95 1.32
CA PHE A 28 1.78 17.32 1.81
C PHE A 28 2.76 17.50 2.97
N ILE A 29 2.72 16.60 3.96
CA ILE A 29 3.64 16.64 5.11
C ILE A 29 5.09 16.43 4.65
N PHE A 30 5.33 15.51 3.73
CA PHE A 30 6.68 15.29 3.20
C PHE A 30 7.18 16.49 2.37
N LEU A 31 6.33 17.11 1.56
CA LEU A 31 6.70 18.34 0.86
C LEU A 31 7.09 19.44 1.85
N TRP A 32 6.31 19.67 2.91
CA TRP A 32 6.68 20.58 3.97
C TRP A 32 8.02 20.17 4.61
N GLN A 33 8.21 18.92 4.99
CA GLN A 33 9.44 18.40 5.59
C GLN A 33 10.65 18.63 4.66
N SER A 34 10.49 18.46 3.35
CA SER A 34 11.55 18.65 2.35
C SER A 34 11.96 20.11 2.14
N THR A 35 11.17 21.08 2.56
CA THR A 35 11.51 22.52 2.53
C THR A 35 12.33 22.95 3.75
N LEU A 36 12.40 22.12 4.79
CA LEU A 36 13.13 22.46 6.01
C LEU A 36 14.65 22.32 5.82
N PRO A 37 15.45 23.19 6.45
CA PRO A 37 16.88 22.91 6.64
C PRO A 37 17.09 21.54 7.26
N GLN A 38 18.21 20.87 6.97
CA GLN A 38 18.47 19.49 7.40
C GLN A 38 18.33 19.31 8.91
N ASP A 39 18.82 20.24 9.71
CA ASP A 39 18.74 20.17 11.18
C ASP A 39 17.29 20.22 11.68
N LEU A 40 16.46 21.09 11.09
CA LEU A 40 15.03 21.17 11.44
C LEU A 40 14.25 19.97 10.94
N SER A 41 14.60 19.43 9.77
CA SER A 41 14.01 18.19 9.25
C SER A 41 14.32 17.02 10.19
N ASN A 42 15.57 16.88 10.63
CA ASN A 42 15.96 15.87 11.63
C ASN A 42 15.22 16.07 12.96
N GLN A 43 15.11 17.30 13.44
CA GLN A 43 14.37 17.61 14.67
C GLN A 43 12.87 17.22 14.52
N ALA A 44 12.25 17.47 13.38
CA ALA A 44 10.88 17.06 13.09
C ALA A 44 10.74 15.53 13.11
N ILE A 45 11.69 14.80 12.51
CA ILE A 45 11.71 13.32 12.54
C ILE A 45 11.76 12.80 13.98
N TYR A 46 12.62 13.36 14.83
CA TYR A 46 12.71 12.97 16.23
C TYR A 46 11.50 13.38 17.07
N SER A 47 10.84 14.50 16.71
CA SER A 47 9.66 14.99 17.43
C SER A 47 8.40 14.19 17.12
N PHE A 48 8.21 13.80 15.83
CA PHE A 48 6.98 13.18 15.34
C PHE A 48 7.11 11.68 15.10
N GLY A 49 8.33 11.12 15.06
CA GLY A 49 8.60 9.70 14.92
C GLY A 49 8.41 8.92 16.23
N VAL A 50 8.10 7.65 16.14
CA VAL A 50 8.05 6.75 17.29
C VAL A 50 9.47 6.34 17.65
N ILE A 51 9.90 6.64 18.88
CA ILE A 51 11.17 6.17 19.44
C ILE A 51 10.87 5.02 20.40
N PRO A 52 11.33 3.77 20.12
CA PRO A 52 11.04 2.60 20.95
C PRO A 52 11.33 2.80 22.44
N SER A 53 12.52 3.33 22.78
CA SER A 53 12.92 3.59 24.17
C SER A 53 12.00 4.60 24.87
N SER A 54 11.46 5.59 24.15
CA SER A 54 10.50 6.55 24.69
C SER A 54 9.10 5.95 24.82
N LEU A 55 8.69 5.13 23.85
CA LEU A 55 7.37 4.51 23.85
C LEU A 55 7.19 3.55 25.04
N LEU A 56 8.22 2.78 25.37
CA LEU A 56 8.19 1.78 26.44
C LEU A 56 8.75 2.29 27.79
N GLY A 57 9.60 3.32 27.76
CA GLY A 57 10.34 3.82 28.92
C GLY A 57 9.80 5.10 29.58
N ASN A 58 8.71 5.69 29.07
CA ASN A 58 8.14 6.96 29.54
C ASN A 58 9.10 8.18 29.51
N ASN A 59 10.16 8.12 28.73
CA ASN A 59 11.09 9.23 28.54
C ASN A 59 10.67 10.03 27.31
N TYR A 60 9.91 11.09 27.51
CA TYR A 60 9.46 11.96 26.40
C TYR A 60 10.55 12.96 26.02
N VAL A 61 10.91 13.00 24.73
CA VAL A 61 11.88 14.00 24.25
C VAL A 61 11.16 15.30 23.84
N TYR A 62 10.03 15.20 23.11
CA TYR A 62 9.29 16.35 22.60
C TYR A 62 7.77 16.21 22.75
N LEU A 63 7.18 15.12 22.25
CA LEU A 63 5.75 14.83 22.33
C LEU A 63 5.48 13.56 23.15
N PRO A 64 4.28 13.45 23.76
CA PRO A 64 3.86 12.19 24.37
C PRO A 64 3.98 11.03 23.38
N ALA A 65 4.58 9.92 23.77
CA ALA A 65 4.84 8.78 22.90
C ALA A 65 3.54 8.21 22.26
N SER A 66 2.39 8.34 22.94
CA SER A 66 1.08 7.97 22.36
C SER A 66 0.70 8.80 21.14
N PHE A 67 1.11 10.07 21.08
CA PHE A 67 0.88 10.93 19.92
C PHE A 67 1.76 10.54 18.74
N THR A 68 2.99 10.13 19.02
CA THR A 68 3.94 9.74 17.97
C THR A 68 3.50 8.46 17.24
N LEU A 69 2.69 7.61 17.85
CA LEU A 69 2.07 6.46 17.19
C LEU A 69 1.26 6.86 15.94
N ILE A 70 0.63 8.03 15.99
CA ILE A 70 -0.17 8.55 14.87
C ILE A 70 0.70 9.41 13.94
N THR A 71 1.44 10.37 14.50
CA THR A 71 2.18 11.34 13.67
C THR A 71 3.27 10.69 12.84
N SER A 72 3.92 9.64 13.36
CA SER A 72 4.95 8.91 12.64
C SER A 72 4.49 8.30 11.32
N MET A 73 3.21 7.90 11.22
CA MET A 73 2.63 7.30 10.00
C MET A 73 2.59 8.29 8.82
N PHE A 74 2.74 9.58 9.07
CA PHE A 74 2.69 10.62 8.03
C PHE A 74 4.05 11.21 7.68
N MET A 75 5.08 10.94 8.48
CA MET A 75 6.46 11.39 8.23
C MET A 75 7.19 10.43 7.30
N HIS A 76 8.09 10.93 6.45
CA HIS A 76 8.87 10.07 5.55
C HIS A 76 10.33 10.49 5.48
N GLY A 77 11.25 9.51 5.42
CA GLY A 77 12.69 9.73 5.45
C GLY A 77 13.32 10.12 4.10
N GLY A 78 12.53 10.16 3.02
CA GLY A 78 13.03 10.51 1.68
C GLY A 78 12.03 10.19 0.59
N TRP A 79 12.32 10.68 -0.62
CA TRP A 79 11.44 10.55 -1.80
C TRP A 79 11.07 9.10 -2.13
N MET A 80 12.05 8.21 -2.16
CA MET A 80 11.79 6.79 -2.48
C MET A 80 10.95 6.10 -1.41
N HIS A 81 11.11 6.51 -0.14
CA HIS A 81 10.30 6.03 0.97
C HIS A 81 8.83 6.48 0.83
N LEU A 82 8.60 7.77 0.52
CA LEU A 82 7.25 8.27 0.25
C LEU A 82 6.63 7.58 -0.96
N ILE A 83 7.32 7.61 -2.11
CA ILE A 83 6.79 7.08 -3.37
C ILE A 83 6.44 5.60 -3.22
N GLY A 84 7.31 4.80 -2.58
CA GLY A 84 7.04 3.39 -2.32
C GLY A 84 5.78 3.20 -1.48
N ASN A 85 5.65 3.93 -0.38
CA ASN A 85 4.46 3.86 0.48
C ASN A 85 3.18 4.26 -0.27
N MET A 86 3.21 5.38 -0.97
CA MET A 86 2.01 5.86 -1.70
C MET A 86 1.62 4.94 -2.84
N LEU A 87 2.59 4.34 -3.52
CA LEU A 87 2.34 3.36 -4.56
C LEU A 87 1.63 2.11 -4.01
N TYR A 88 2.13 1.53 -2.92
CA TYR A 88 1.51 0.35 -2.33
C TYR A 88 0.13 0.66 -1.76
N LEU A 89 -0.04 1.83 -1.14
CA LEU A 89 -1.35 2.27 -0.68
C LEU A 89 -2.32 2.50 -1.84
N TRP A 90 -1.84 3.04 -2.97
CA TRP A 90 -2.62 3.21 -4.19
C TRP A 90 -3.08 1.90 -4.81
N ILE A 91 -2.19 0.88 -4.88
CA ILE A 91 -2.48 -0.40 -5.55
C ILE A 91 -3.44 -1.27 -4.72
N PHE A 92 -3.28 -1.29 -3.39
CA PHE A 92 -3.95 -2.26 -2.53
C PHE A 92 -4.99 -1.61 -1.59
N GLY A 93 -4.83 -0.32 -1.31
CA GLY A 93 -5.64 0.39 -0.32
C GLY A 93 -7.09 0.59 -0.75
N ASP A 94 -7.33 0.83 -2.02
CA ASP A 94 -8.67 1.08 -2.57
C ASP A 94 -9.60 -0.14 -2.44
N ASN A 95 -9.12 -1.32 -2.74
CA ASN A 95 -9.87 -2.57 -2.60
C ASN A 95 -10.16 -2.92 -1.14
N VAL A 96 -9.19 -2.65 -0.25
CA VAL A 96 -9.39 -2.87 1.19
C VAL A 96 -10.37 -1.83 1.72
N GLU A 97 -10.28 -0.55 1.35
CA GLU A 97 -11.26 0.47 1.71
C GLU A 97 -12.65 0.11 1.20
N ASP A 98 -12.79 -0.33 -0.07
CA ASP A 98 -14.08 -0.79 -0.60
C ASP A 98 -14.66 -1.95 0.20
N SER A 99 -13.81 -2.88 0.65
CA SER A 99 -14.23 -4.04 1.42
C SER A 99 -14.65 -3.73 2.86
N LEU A 100 -14.04 -2.72 3.48
CA LEU A 100 -14.30 -2.34 4.87
C LEU A 100 -15.32 -1.20 4.97
N GLY A 101 -15.31 -0.30 4.00
CA GLY A 101 -15.92 1.02 4.06
C GLY A 101 -15.00 2.05 4.71
N SER A 102 -15.07 3.31 4.28
CA SER A 102 -14.10 4.37 4.58
C SER A 102 -13.84 4.58 6.08
N LEU A 103 -14.89 4.62 6.92
CA LEU A 103 -14.72 4.82 8.37
C LEU A 103 -13.99 3.66 9.04
N LYS A 104 -14.35 2.43 8.69
CA LYS A 104 -13.67 1.26 9.24
C LYS A 104 -12.23 1.15 8.71
N PHE A 105 -11.99 1.55 7.47
CA PHE A 105 -10.67 1.54 6.86
C PHE A 105 -9.68 2.46 7.58
N ILE A 106 -10.05 3.70 7.91
CA ILE A 106 -9.14 4.61 8.65
C ILE A 106 -8.85 4.08 10.06
N ILE A 107 -9.84 3.53 10.75
CA ILE A 107 -9.65 2.92 12.09
C ILE A 107 -8.72 1.70 11.97
N PHE A 108 -8.96 0.85 11.00
CA PHE A 108 -8.13 -0.32 10.70
C PHE A 108 -6.68 0.07 10.42
N TYR A 109 -6.47 1.07 9.55
CA TYR A 109 -5.15 1.59 9.20
C TYR A 109 -4.38 2.06 10.44
N ILE A 110 -5.03 2.87 11.30
CA ILE A 110 -4.43 3.37 12.54
C ILE A 110 -4.08 2.23 13.50
N ILE A 111 -4.97 1.25 13.67
CA ILE A 111 -4.71 0.10 14.55
C ILE A 111 -3.53 -0.72 14.02
N CYS A 112 -3.50 -1.03 12.73
CA CYS A 112 -2.39 -1.77 12.12
C CYS A 112 -1.06 -1.04 12.29
N GLY A 113 -1.01 0.28 12.07
CA GLY A 113 0.18 1.08 12.26
C GLY A 113 0.63 1.15 13.74
N THR A 114 -0.32 1.22 14.66
CA THR A 114 -0.04 1.18 16.09
C THR A 114 0.54 -0.18 16.51
N VAL A 115 -0.06 -1.28 16.07
CA VAL A 115 0.47 -2.64 16.34
C VAL A 115 1.86 -2.81 15.73
N ALA A 116 2.07 -2.30 14.52
CA ALA A 116 3.37 -2.31 13.86
C ALA A 116 4.45 -1.61 14.72
N ALA A 117 4.15 -0.40 15.19
CA ALA A 117 5.07 0.37 16.05
C ALA A 117 5.39 -0.36 17.36
N PHE A 118 4.37 -0.93 18.03
CA PHE A 118 4.60 -1.72 19.25
C PHE A 118 5.41 -3.00 18.96
N THR A 119 5.16 -3.68 17.84
CA THR A 119 5.93 -4.88 17.49
C THR A 119 7.43 -4.57 17.39
N GLN A 120 7.80 -3.51 16.67
CA GLN A 120 9.21 -3.09 16.58
C GLN A 120 9.76 -2.66 17.93
N ALA A 121 8.99 -1.88 18.70
CA ALA A 121 9.44 -1.40 20.00
C ALA A 121 9.68 -2.52 21.03
N ILE A 122 8.86 -3.58 20.99
CA ILE A 122 9.05 -4.74 21.89
C ILE A 122 10.29 -5.54 21.50
N ILE A 123 10.59 -5.66 20.21
CA ILE A 123 11.77 -6.40 19.71
C ILE A 123 13.07 -5.63 20.00
N ASP A 124 13.05 -4.29 19.85
CA ASP A 124 14.21 -3.43 20.09
C ASP A 124 13.86 -2.28 21.06
N PRO A 125 13.64 -2.60 22.37
CA PRO A 125 13.10 -1.65 23.34
C PRO A 125 14.06 -0.51 23.71
N ASN A 126 15.35 -0.68 23.44
CA ASN A 126 16.38 0.31 23.76
C ASN A 126 16.75 1.20 22.57
N SER A 127 16.14 1.01 21.43
CA SER A 127 16.43 1.82 20.25
C SER A 127 16.01 3.28 20.45
N ASN A 128 16.94 4.17 20.13
CA ASN A 128 16.73 5.62 20.09
C ASN A 128 16.52 6.13 18.65
N ILE A 129 16.42 5.22 17.68
CA ILE A 129 16.21 5.57 16.28
C ILE A 129 14.71 5.81 16.08
N PRO A 130 14.29 6.99 15.58
CA PRO A 130 12.89 7.26 15.35
C PRO A 130 12.37 6.44 14.17
N MET A 131 11.26 5.74 14.38
CA MET A 131 10.51 5.06 13.32
C MET A 131 9.52 6.05 12.71
N ILE A 132 9.54 6.17 11.38
CA ILE A 132 8.65 7.01 10.59
C ILE A 132 8.21 6.28 9.33
N GLY A 133 7.04 6.63 8.83
CA GLY A 133 6.49 6.11 7.57
C GLY A 133 5.15 5.44 7.75
N ALA A 134 4.36 5.51 6.69
CA ALA A 134 3.07 4.83 6.58
C ALA A 134 3.18 3.30 6.51
N SER A 135 4.40 2.78 6.31
CA SER A 135 4.66 1.40 5.87
C SER A 135 4.15 0.32 6.83
N GLY A 136 4.18 0.55 8.14
CA GLY A 136 3.62 -0.38 9.12
C GLY A 136 2.11 -0.54 8.98
N ALA A 137 1.39 0.56 8.80
CA ALA A 137 -0.06 0.54 8.55
C ALA A 137 -0.40 -0.04 7.16
N ILE A 138 0.40 0.32 6.14
CA ILE A 138 0.28 -0.23 4.78
C ILE A 138 0.54 -1.74 4.79
N ALA A 139 1.51 -2.23 5.57
CA ALA A 139 1.72 -3.67 5.75
C ALA A 139 0.43 -4.36 6.25
N GLY A 140 -0.32 -3.72 7.16
CA GLY A 140 -1.64 -4.19 7.57
C GLY A 140 -2.65 -4.22 6.41
N VAL A 141 -2.64 -3.21 5.55
CA VAL A 141 -3.47 -3.20 4.32
C VAL A 141 -3.09 -4.36 3.40
N LEU A 142 -1.78 -4.64 3.22
CA LEU A 142 -1.31 -5.77 2.41
C LEU A 142 -1.73 -7.12 3.00
N GLY A 143 -1.66 -7.28 4.33
CA GLY A 143 -2.14 -8.46 5.02
C GLY A 143 -3.65 -8.67 4.85
N ALA A 144 -4.43 -7.59 4.94
CA ALA A 144 -5.87 -7.61 4.67
C ALA A 144 -6.17 -7.98 3.21
N TYR A 145 -5.47 -7.37 2.25
CA TYR A 145 -5.63 -7.67 0.83
C TYR A 145 -5.36 -9.14 0.52
N LEU A 146 -4.30 -9.71 1.12
CA LEU A 146 -3.97 -11.13 0.96
C LEU A 146 -5.11 -12.04 1.47
N MET A 147 -5.76 -11.67 2.57
CA MET A 147 -6.89 -12.44 3.11
C MET A 147 -8.17 -12.28 2.29
N LEU A 148 -8.36 -11.12 1.67
CA LEU A 148 -9.55 -10.81 0.87
C LEU A 148 -9.42 -11.36 -0.56
N TYR A 149 -8.31 -11.07 -1.23
CA TYR A 149 -8.15 -11.24 -2.68
C TYR A 149 -6.83 -11.92 -3.09
N PRO A 150 -6.49 -13.10 -2.55
CA PRO A 150 -5.19 -13.73 -2.79
C PRO A 150 -4.91 -14.03 -4.27
N LYS A 151 -5.96 -14.28 -5.05
CA LYS A 151 -5.88 -14.66 -6.46
C LYS A 151 -6.03 -13.48 -7.44
N ALA A 152 -6.28 -12.26 -6.94
CA ALA A 152 -6.30 -11.08 -7.79
C ALA A 152 -4.93 -10.88 -8.43
N ASN A 153 -4.89 -10.47 -9.70
CA ASN A 153 -3.61 -10.26 -10.34
C ASN A 153 -3.11 -8.84 -10.10
N VAL A 154 -1.84 -8.75 -9.76
CA VAL A 154 -1.08 -7.51 -9.73
C VAL A 154 -0.33 -7.39 -11.04
N ASN A 155 -0.50 -6.26 -11.72
CA ASN A 155 0.22 -5.94 -12.93
C ASN A 155 1.61 -5.45 -12.57
N VAL A 156 2.62 -6.15 -13.06
CA VAL A 156 4.02 -5.90 -12.76
C VAL A 156 4.76 -5.57 -14.03
N LEU A 157 5.40 -4.40 -14.03
CA LEU A 157 6.30 -4.02 -15.10
C LEU A 157 7.62 -4.78 -14.92
N PHE A 158 7.91 -5.63 -15.87
CA PHE A 158 9.16 -6.36 -15.96
C PHE A 158 10.03 -5.73 -17.05
N TRP A 159 11.21 -5.27 -16.66
CA TRP A 159 12.13 -4.62 -17.57
C TRP A 159 13.54 -5.22 -17.47
N ILE A 160 13.97 -5.82 -18.56
CA ILE A 160 15.34 -6.30 -18.74
C ILE A 160 15.91 -5.74 -20.06
N PHE A 161 16.93 -4.92 -19.97
CA PHE A 161 17.58 -4.26 -21.10
C PHE A 161 16.56 -3.54 -21.99
N ILE A 162 16.29 -4.07 -23.20
CA ILE A 162 15.34 -3.51 -24.18
C ILE A 162 13.95 -4.17 -24.10
N PHE A 163 13.79 -5.25 -23.32
CA PHE A 163 12.54 -5.96 -23.19
C PHE A 163 11.72 -5.37 -22.04
N ILE A 164 10.56 -4.80 -22.38
CA ILE A 164 9.57 -4.30 -21.43
C ILE A 164 8.33 -5.16 -21.59
N GLN A 165 7.87 -5.77 -20.50
CA GLN A 165 6.69 -6.63 -20.49
C GLN A 165 5.86 -6.40 -19.23
N VAL A 166 4.53 -6.42 -19.37
CA VAL A 166 3.62 -6.41 -18.24
C VAL A 166 3.24 -7.83 -17.92
N LEU A 167 3.57 -8.27 -16.70
CA LEU A 167 3.22 -9.59 -16.19
C LEU A 167 2.05 -9.45 -15.23
N LYS A 168 1.09 -10.35 -15.33
CA LYS A 168 0.01 -10.50 -14.34
C LYS A 168 0.42 -11.57 -13.34
N VAL A 169 0.65 -11.17 -12.11
CA VAL A 169 1.13 -12.06 -11.05
C VAL A 169 0.10 -12.09 -9.92
N PRO A 170 -0.38 -13.26 -9.49
CA PRO A 170 -1.31 -13.35 -8.37
C PRO A 170 -0.78 -12.66 -7.11
N ALA A 171 -1.67 -11.94 -6.40
CA ALA A 171 -1.30 -11.15 -5.24
C ALA A 171 -0.61 -11.98 -4.14
N PHE A 172 -1.02 -13.25 -3.94
CA PHE A 172 -0.38 -14.11 -2.94
C PHE A 172 1.11 -14.34 -3.22
N ILE A 173 1.55 -14.32 -4.48
CA ILE A 173 2.97 -14.46 -4.85
C ILE A 173 3.71 -13.16 -4.51
N ILE A 174 3.18 -12.01 -4.95
CA ILE A 174 3.82 -10.71 -4.74
C ILE A 174 3.93 -10.40 -3.24
N LEU A 175 2.82 -10.53 -2.52
CA LEU A 175 2.75 -10.23 -1.09
C LEU A 175 3.49 -11.30 -0.26
N GLY A 176 3.47 -12.57 -0.72
CA GLY A 176 4.25 -13.64 -0.10
C GLY A 176 5.75 -13.41 -0.22
N ILE A 177 6.26 -13.05 -1.38
CA ILE A 177 7.68 -12.69 -1.58
C ILE A 177 8.03 -11.46 -0.74
N TRP A 178 7.15 -10.45 -0.73
CA TRP A 178 7.39 -9.23 0.03
C TRP A 178 7.52 -9.51 1.54
N ILE A 179 6.58 -10.26 2.14
CA ILE A 179 6.62 -10.54 3.58
C ILE A 179 7.77 -11.47 3.95
N VAL A 180 8.06 -12.48 3.12
CA VAL A 180 9.22 -13.36 3.33
C VAL A 180 10.51 -12.54 3.29
N GLY A 181 10.63 -11.58 2.37
CA GLY A 181 11.75 -10.64 2.33
C GLY A 181 11.91 -9.87 3.65
N GLN A 182 10.80 -9.41 4.27
CA GLN A 182 10.87 -8.71 5.56
C GLN A 182 11.50 -9.59 6.67
N PHE A 183 11.21 -10.89 6.69
CA PHE A 183 11.82 -11.82 7.66
C PHE A 183 13.32 -12.01 7.42
N PHE A 184 13.75 -12.14 6.16
CA PHE A 184 15.17 -12.26 5.82
C PHE A 184 15.95 -10.99 6.18
N ASP A 185 15.39 -9.83 5.84
CA ASP A 185 16.02 -8.54 6.11
C ASP A 185 16.06 -8.24 7.62
N ALA A 186 15.04 -8.65 8.37
CA ALA A 186 15.00 -8.53 9.84
C ALA A 186 16.06 -9.40 10.53
N GLY A 187 16.42 -10.56 9.96
CA GLY A 187 17.49 -11.44 10.46
C GLY A 187 18.91 -11.05 10.02
N GLY A 188 19.01 -10.12 9.05
CA GLY A 188 20.30 -9.65 8.53
C GLY A 188 20.94 -8.58 9.41
N SER A 189 22.27 -8.47 9.33
CA SER A 189 23.06 -7.42 10.03
C SER A 189 23.02 -6.06 9.31
N SER A 190 22.06 -5.83 8.41
CA SER A 190 22.02 -4.61 7.61
C SER A 190 21.53 -3.42 8.45
N SER A 191 22.36 -2.41 8.58
CA SER A 191 22.03 -1.09 9.16
C SER A 191 21.15 -0.25 8.21
N SER A 192 20.12 -0.85 7.62
CA SER A 192 19.30 -0.20 6.60
C SER A 192 18.38 0.91 7.12
N GLY A 193 18.24 1.04 8.46
CA GLY A 193 17.31 1.99 9.08
C GLY A 193 15.82 1.65 8.88
N VAL A 194 15.50 0.48 8.33
CA VAL A 194 14.12 0.03 8.11
C VAL A 194 13.64 -0.80 9.30
N ALA A 195 12.44 -0.49 9.80
CA ALA A 195 11.80 -1.21 10.90
C ALA A 195 11.08 -2.46 10.38
N TYR A 196 11.80 -3.51 10.03
CA TYR A 196 11.25 -4.73 9.42
C TYR A 196 10.23 -5.44 10.31
N PHE A 197 10.45 -5.48 11.63
CA PHE A 197 9.47 -6.07 12.54
C PHE A 197 8.18 -5.26 12.64
N ALA A 198 8.21 -3.94 12.39
CA ALA A 198 6.99 -3.16 12.24
C ALA A 198 6.18 -3.62 11.01
N HIS A 199 6.84 -3.91 9.89
CA HIS A 199 6.17 -4.44 8.70
C HIS A 199 5.53 -5.81 8.97
N ILE A 200 6.26 -6.71 9.62
CA ILE A 200 5.77 -8.04 9.99
C ILE A 200 4.56 -7.92 10.95
N GLY A 201 4.69 -7.11 11.99
CA GLY A 201 3.63 -6.89 12.96
C GLY A 201 2.36 -6.28 12.35
N GLY A 202 2.54 -5.25 11.50
CA GLY A 202 1.44 -4.64 10.76
C GLY A 202 0.73 -5.61 9.83
N PHE A 203 1.49 -6.40 9.06
CA PHE A 203 0.95 -7.39 8.13
C PHE A 203 0.11 -8.45 8.85
N LEU A 204 0.63 -9.02 9.93
CA LEU A 204 -0.08 -10.00 10.74
C LEU A 204 -1.32 -9.39 11.40
N ALA A 205 -1.22 -8.16 11.91
CA ALA A 205 -2.38 -7.44 12.45
C ALA A 205 -3.48 -7.29 11.40
N GLY A 206 -3.12 -6.91 10.16
CA GLY A 206 -4.07 -6.80 9.07
C GLY A 206 -4.78 -8.11 8.75
N MET A 207 -4.05 -9.22 8.68
CA MET A 207 -4.63 -10.54 8.46
C MET A 207 -5.61 -10.94 9.57
N ILE A 208 -5.26 -10.65 10.84
CA ILE A 208 -6.08 -11.03 11.99
C ILE A 208 -7.32 -10.14 12.12
N LEU A 209 -7.20 -8.86 11.81
CA LEU A 209 -8.27 -7.88 12.02
C LEU A 209 -9.28 -7.84 10.87
N VAL A 210 -8.87 -8.08 9.63
CA VAL A 210 -9.76 -7.93 8.47
C VAL A 210 -11.08 -8.74 8.56
N PRO A 211 -11.12 -9.97 9.11
CA PRO A 211 -12.39 -10.70 9.27
C PRO A 211 -13.44 -9.96 10.07
N PHE A 212 -13.03 -9.15 11.05
CA PHE A 212 -13.91 -8.39 11.94
C PHE A 212 -14.29 -7.02 11.38
N PHE A 213 -13.46 -6.47 10.49
CA PHE A 213 -13.65 -5.13 9.93
C PHE A 213 -14.42 -5.13 8.62
N LYS A 214 -14.29 -6.20 7.81
CA LYS A 214 -14.92 -6.28 6.49
C LYS A 214 -16.44 -6.14 6.58
N LYS A 215 -17.09 -5.69 5.50
CA LYS A 215 -18.53 -5.73 5.34
C LYS A 215 -19.04 -7.18 5.37
N SER A 216 -20.27 -7.38 5.80
CA SER A 216 -20.86 -8.75 5.96
C SER A 216 -20.93 -9.53 4.65
N GLU A 217 -21.19 -8.83 3.55
CA GLU A 217 -21.29 -9.39 2.19
C GLU A 217 -19.95 -9.76 1.57
N VAL A 218 -18.84 -9.20 2.06
CA VAL A 218 -17.50 -9.49 1.55
C VAL A 218 -17.01 -10.82 2.08
N ARG A 219 -16.54 -11.70 1.20
CA ARG A 219 -15.99 -13.01 1.55
C ARG A 219 -14.48 -12.93 1.66
N LEU A 220 -13.91 -13.70 2.59
CA LEU A 220 -12.47 -13.94 2.62
C LEU A 220 -12.11 -14.92 1.51
N PHE A 221 -10.88 -14.79 0.99
CA PHE A 221 -10.35 -15.61 -0.08
C PHE A 221 -11.24 -15.63 -1.33
N ALA A 222 -11.88 -14.48 -1.60
CA ALA A 222 -12.71 -14.34 -2.78
C ALA A 222 -11.91 -14.60 -4.04
N ASP A 223 -12.51 -15.31 -4.98
CA ASP A 223 -11.98 -15.33 -6.33
C ASP A 223 -12.08 -13.91 -6.87
N ALA A 224 -10.98 -13.39 -7.40
CA ALA A 224 -10.97 -12.07 -8.00
C ALA A 224 -12.02 -12.04 -9.11
N ASN A 225 -12.90 -11.05 -9.07
CA ASN A 225 -13.76 -10.73 -10.20
C ASN A 225 -12.94 -10.03 -11.30
N SER A 226 -11.69 -10.48 -11.48
CA SER A 226 -10.90 -9.99 -12.58
C SER A 226 -11.69 -10.30 -13.84
N LYS A 227 -12.30 -9.27 -14.42
CA LYS A 227 -12.61 -9.33 -15.83
C LYS A 227 -11.27 -9.57 -16.47
N SER A 228 -10.94 -10.86 -16.69
CA SER A 228 -9.83 -11.20 -17.55
C SER A 228 -10.03 -10.28 -18.74
N PHE A 229 -9.07 -9.40 -19.00
CA PHE A 229 -8.98 -8.82 -20.32
C PHE A 229 -9.01 -10.04 -21.20
N GLU A 230 -10.18 -10.35 -21.78
CA GLU A 230 -10.19 -11.16 -22.96
C GLU A 230 -9.10 -10.53 -23.81
N ASN A 231 -8.02 -11.28 -24.00
CA ASN A 231 -7.11 -11.00 -25.07
C ASN A 231 -7.99 -11.07 -26.32
N LYS A 232 -8.62 -9.95 -26.66
CA LYS A 232 -8.90 -9.65 -28.04
C LYS A 232 -7.51 -9.57 -28.62
N SER A 233 -6.97 -10.76 -28.92
CA SER A 233 -5.90 -10.89 -29.87
C SER A 233 -6.34 -10.00 -30.98
N LEU A 234 -5.57 -8.94 -31.25
CA LEU A 234 -5.75 -8.12 -32.43
C LEU A 234 -5.67 -9.13 -33.57
N ASN A 235 -6.85 -9.59 -34.02
CA ASN A 235 -6.94 -10.56 -35.08
C ASN A 235 -6.69 -9.73 -36.33
N PHE A 236 -5.45 -9.67 -36.75
CA PHE A 236 -4.99 -8.94 -37.95
C PHE A 236 -5.74 -9.39 -39.21
N ASP A 237 -6.45 -10.51 -39.16
CA ASP A 237 -7.30 -10.96 -40.24
C ASP A 237 -8.54 -10.06 -40.46
N ASN A 238 -8.95 -9.26 -39.48
CA ASN A 238 -10.05 -8.30 -39.59
C ASN A 238 -9.66 -6.98 -40.29
N ILE A 239 -8.37 -6.70 -40.46
CA ILE A 239 -7.90 -5.46 -41.14
C ILE A 239 -8.21 -5.50 -42.63
N LYS A 240 -8.58 -6.65 -43.20
CA LYS A 240 -8.92 -6.79 -44.62
C LYS A 240 -10.42 -6.50 -44.96
N ASN A 241 -11.24 -6.17 -43.97
CA ASN A 241 -12.67 -5.90 -44.21
C ASN A 241 -12.98 -4.42 -43.89
N PRO A 242 -13.19 -3.54 -44.93
CA PRO A 242 -13.41 -2.10 -44.73
C PRO A 242 -14.71 -1.75 -43.98
N ASN A 243 -15.57 -2.72 -43.69
CA ASN A 243 -16.82 -2.51 -42.96
C ASN A 243 -16.73 -2.78 -41.46
N SER A 244 -15.58 -3.30 -40.95
CA SER A 244 -15.40 -3.56 -39.51
C SER A 244 -15.10 -2.28 -38.71
N ASP A 245 -14.54 -1.27 -39.35
CA ASP A 245 -14.14 -0.02 -38.69
C ASP A 245 -15.33 0.83 -38.22
N LYS A 246 -16.49 0.74 -38.91
CA LYS A 246 -17.66 1.50 -38.51
C LYS A 246 -18.29 0.98 -37.22
N ASN A 247 -18.32 -0.33 -37.03
CA ASN A 247 -18.87 -0.93 -35.80
C ASN A 247 -17.95 -0.70 -34.59
N PHE A 248 -16.63 -0.78 -34.78
CA PHE A 248 -15.65 -0.53 -33.71
C PHE A 248 -15.72 0.90 -33.18
N MET A 249 -15.79 1.89 -34.07
CA MET A 249 -15.91 3.30 -33.70
C MET A 249 -17.25 3.61 -33.03
N GLN A 250 -18.32 2.97 -33.48
CA GLN A 250 -19.64 3.14 -32.88
C GLN A 250 -19.72 2.56 -31.48
N ASP A 251 -19.16 1.36 -31.25
CA ASP A 251 -19.08 0.73 -29.94
C ASP A 251 -18.24 1.57 -28.96
N PHE A 252 -17.17 2.20 -29.45
CA PHE A 252 -16.32 3.08 -28.64
C PHE A 252 -17.05 4.38 -28.23
N ILE A 253 -17.84 4.96 -29.14
CA ILE A 253 -18.65 6.16 -28.88
C ILE A 253 -19.76 5.83 -27.88
N ASP A 254 -20.45 4.71 -28.06
CA ASP A 254 -21.54 4.27 -27.18
C ASP A 254 -21.05 3.94 -25.77
N ASP A 255 -19.83 3.41 -25.61
CA ASP A 255 -19.21 3.14 -24.31
C ASP A 255 -18.72 4.43 -23.62
N ALA A 256 -18.28 5.42 -24.39
CA ALA A 256 -17.93 6.75 -23.87
C ALA A 256 -19.18 7.53 -23.41
N ASP A 257 -20.29 7.41 -24.12
CA ASP A 257 -21.55 8.09 -23.78
C ASP A 257 -22.24 7.47 -22.55
N LYS A 258 -22.09 6.17 -22.33
CA LYS A 258 -22.54 5.48 -21.11
C LYS A 258 -21.76 5.89 -19.87
N ARG A 259 -20.46 6.20 -20.00
CA ARG A 259 -19.62 6.68 -18.87
C ARG A 259 -19.92 8.12 -18.46
N ASN A 260 -20.48 8.93 -19.36
CA ASN A 260 -20.83 10.33 -19.06
C ASN A 260 -22.25 10.52 -18.48
N ARG A 261 -23.04 9.46 -18.34
CA ARG A 261 -24.43 9.51 -17.83
C ARG A 261 -24.56 9.01 -16.38
N HIS A 262 -23.46 8.72 -15.70
CA HIS A 262 -23.36 8.38 -14.29
C HIS A 262 -22.26 9.23 -13.64
#